data_cfcdf03d8a96e108c1b56d0e71b51bf8
#
_entry.id   cfcdf03d8a96e108c1b56d0e71b51bf8
#
_cell.length_a   1.000
_cell.length_b   1.000
_cell.length_c   1.000
_cell.angle_alpha   90.00
_cell.angle_beta   90.00
_cell.angle_gamma   90.00
#
_symmetry.space_group_name_H-M   'P 1'
#
loop_
_entity.id
_entity.type
_entity.pdbx_description
1 polymer ?
#
loop_
_entity_poly.entity_id
_entity_poly.type
_entity_poly.pdbx_seq_one_letter_code
_entity_poly.pdbx_strand_id
1 'polypeptide(L)'
;MPRHVLNKDLWGGAETFDALLADIRARRREFERNRRISADIVERFKEIGVYRALVPKEFGGDQKSPMEFLMMVEAIAAADGSAGWVASFGMNPAYLAALPPETVEKVWANGPDVVFAGGIFPPQPAKRVDGGFLVNGRWQFGSGCHGASVIGVGRSEEHTSELQSH
;
A
#
# COMPACT_ATOMS: atom_id res chain seq x y z
N MET A 1 -6.60 1.68 -30.68
CA MET A 1 -5.70 1.02 -29.71
C MET A 1 -6.38 -0.25 -29.23
N PRO A 2 -5.70 -1.41 -29.17
CA PRO A 2 -6.28 -2.60 -28.58
C PRO A 2 -6.65 -2.31 -27.13
N ARG A 3 -7.88 -2.64 -26.73
CA ARG A 3 -8.27 -2.59 -25.32
C ARG A 3 -7.54 -3.72 -24.60
N HIS A 4 -6.68 -3.39 -23.66
CA HIS A 4 -6.13 -4.41 -22.77
C HIS A 4 -7.28 -4.98 -21.94
N VAL A 5 -7.40 -6.31 -21.93
CA VAL A 5 -8.41 -7.02 -21.15
C VAL A 5 -7.75 -7.56 -19.90
N LEU A 6 -8.36 -7.31 -18.75
CA LEU A 6 -7.87 -7.81 -17.46
C LEU A 6 -7.88 -9.36 -17.49
N ASN A 7 -6.69 -9.93 -17.32
CA ASN A 7 -6.57 -11.37 -17.13
C ASN A 7 -6.75 -11.71 -15.63
N LYS A 8 -7.96 -12.16 -15.28
CA LYS A 8 -8.33 -12.48 -13.89
C LYS A 8 -7.62 -13.71 -13.33
N ASP A 9 -7.08 -14.58 -14.20
CA ASP A 9 -6.32 -15.76 -13.77
C ASP A 9 -5.03 -15.36 -13.03
N LEU A 10 -4.51 -14.16 -13.30
CA LEU A 10 -3.37 -13.59 -12.57
C LEU A 10 -3.71 -13.17 -11.12
N TRP A 11 -4.99 -13.19 -10.75
CA TRP A 11 -5.51 -12.64 -9.50
C TRP A 11 -6.40 -13.65 -8.76
N GLY A 12 -5.92 -14.87 -8.62
CA GLY A 12 -6.62 -15.95 -7.92
C GLY A 12 -7.72 -16.63 -8.74
N GLY A 13 -7.79 -16.34 -10.05
CA GLY A 13 -8.81 -16.88 -10.96
C GLY A 13 -10.06 -16.01 -11.07
N ALA A 14 -10.76 -16.18 -12.19
CA ALA A 14 -11.93 -15.35 -12.53
C ALA A 14 -13.04 -15.42 -11.47
N GLU A 15 -13.36 -16.62 -10.97
CA GLU A 15 -14.41 -16.83 -9.97
C GLU A 15 -14.07 -16.10 -8.64
N THR A 16 -12.86 -16.30 -8.12
CA THR A 16 -12.38 -15.67 -6.87
C THR A 16 -12.37 -14.14 -6.99
N PHE A 17 -11.86 -13.62 -8.12
CA PHE A 17 -11.78 -12.20 -8.36
C PHE A 17 -13.17 -11.55 -8.50
N ASP A 18 -14.09 -12.17 -9.24
CA ASP A 18 -15.45 -11.66 -9.42
C ASP A 18 -16.24 -11.70 -8.10
N ALA A 19 -16.07 -12.74 -7.30
CA ALA A 19 -16.67 -12.83 -5.96
C ALA A 19 -16.16 -11.72 -5.03
N LEU A 20 -14.87 -11.39 -5.08
CA LEU A 20 -14.30 -10.26 -4.34
C LEU A 20 -14.93 -8.94 -4.78
N LEU A 21 -15.02 -8.69 -6.09
CA LEU A 21 -15.62 -7.45 -6.60
C LEU A 21 -17.11 -7.33 -6.25
N ALA A 22 -17.85 -8.44 -6.27
CA ALA A 22 -19.24 -8.46 -5.87
C ALA A 22 -19.43 -8.12 -4.39
N ASP A 23 -18.61 -8.71 -3.51
CA ASP A 23 -18.62 -8.44 -2.09
C ASP A 23 -18.27 -6.97 -1.77
N ILE A 24 -17.22 -6.44 -2.39
CA ILE A 24 -16.86 -5.03 -2.26
C ILE A 24 -18.05 -4.12 -2.63
N ARG A 25 -18.74 -4.39 -3.74
CA ARG A 25 -19.92 -3.60 -4.16
C ARG A 25 -21.05 -3.67 -3.14
N ALA A 26 -21.31 -4.84 -2.60
CA ALA A 26 -22.38 -5.05 -1.62
C ALA A 26 -22.10 -4.31 -0.29
N ARG A 27 -20.83 -4.13 0.06
CA ARG A 27 -20.40 -3.57 1.34
C ARG A 27 -20.02 -2.09 1.32
N ARG A 28 -20.25 -1.36 0.23
CA ARG A 28 -19.93 0.08 0.09
C ARG A 28 -20.46 0.92 1.26
N ARG A 29 -21.72 0.71 1.66
CA ARG A 29 -22.33 1.44 2.78
C ARG A 29 -21.71 1.11 4.13
N GLU A 30 -21.18 -0.09 4.28
CA GLU A 30 -20.42 -0.48 5.47
C GLU A 30 -19.10 0.29 5.53
N PHE A 31 -18.37 0.35 4.42
CA PHE A 31 -17.09 1.07 4.34
C PHE A 31 -17.28 2.58 4.58
N GLU A 32 -18.32 3.16 4.04
CA GLU A 32 -18.70 4.56 4.26
C GLU A 32 -18.97 4.84 5.75
N ARG A 33 -19.82 4.05 6.40
CA ARG A 33 -20.13 4.21 7.84
C ARG A 33 -18.90 4.04 8.71
N ASN A 34 -18.07 3.05 8.42
CA ASN A 34 -16.86 2.73 9.19
C ASN A 34 -15.68 3.62 8.82
N ARG A 35 -15.80 4.45 7.76
CA ARG A 35 -14.73 5.28 7.19
C ARG A 35 -13.45 4.51 6.89
N ARG A 36 -13.59 3.25 6.54
CA ARG A 36 -12.50 2.34 6.15
C ARG A 36 -13.06 1.11 5.45
N ILE A 37 -12.25 0.48 4.60
CA ILE A 37 -12.54 -0.88 4.16
C ILE A 37 -12.28 -1.84 5.33
N SER A 38 -12.97 -2.96 5.34
CA SER A 38 -12.82 -3.96 6.41
C SER A 38 -11.52 -4.77 6.25
N ALA A 39 -11.02 -5.28 7.37
CA ALA A 39 -9.75 -6.00 7.41
C ALA A 39 -9.78 -7.28 6.55
N ASP A 40 -10.90 -7.97 6.49
CA ASP A 40 -11.07 -9.17 5.67
C ASP A 40 -10.91 -8.88 4.17
N ILE A 41 -11.30 -7.70 3.68
CA ILE A 41 -11.03 -7.30 2.29
C ILE A 41 -9.53 -7.11 2.07
N VAL A 42 -8.80 -6.55 3.04
CA VAL A 42 -7.34 -6.41 2.96
C VAL A 42 -6.67 -7.78 2.91
N GLU A 43 -7.13 -8.74 3.72
CA GLU A 43 -6.62 -10.12 3.67
C GLU A 43 -6.90 -10.78 2.31
N ARG A 44 -8.09 -10.62 1.76
CA ARG A 44 -8.40 -11.11 0.41
C ARG A 44 -7.54 -10.44 -0.67
N PHE A 45 -7.15 -9.18 -0.50
CA PHE A 45 -6.17 -8.54 -1.39
C PHE A 45 -4.80 -9.22 -1.33
N LYS A 46 -4.36 -9.66 -0.14
CA LYS A 46 -3.13 -10.47 -0.01
C LYS A 46 -3.30 -11.82 -0.70
N GLU A 47 -4.42 -12.52 -0.46
CA GLU A 47 -4.70 -13.83 -1.07
C GLU A 47 -4.59 -13.79 -2.59
N ILE A 48 -5.19 -12.80 -3.25
CA ILE A 48 -5.13 -12.65 -4.70
C ILE A 48 -3.82 -11.99 -5.21
N GLY A 49 -2.92 -11.58 -4.32
CA GLY A 49 -1.59 -11.10 -4.65
C GLY A 49 -1.49 -9.62 -4.99
N VAL A 50 -2.40 -8.77 -4.50
CA VAL A 50 -2.36 -7.31 -4.74
C VAL A 50 -1.04 -6.70 -4.28
N TYR A 51 -0.60 -7.04 -3.06
CA TYR A 51 0.56 -6.39 -2.44
C TYR A 51 1.90 -6.96 -2.88
N ARG A 52 1.94 -8.22 -3.36
CA ARG A 52 3.15 -8.83 -3.92
C ARG A 52 3.27 -8.70 -5.44
N ALA A 53 2.28 -8.09 -6.10
CA ALA A 53 2.20 -8.03 -7.56
C ALA A 53 3.46 -7.47 -8.22
N LEU A 54 3.97 -6.35 -7.71
CA LEU A 54 5.15 -5.66 -8.24
C LEU A 54 6.44 -5.98 -7.48
N VAL A 55 6.36 -6.78 -6.42
CA VAL A 55 7.55 -7.22 -5.67
C VAL A 55 8.39 -8.15 -6.56
N PRO A 56 9.72 -7.96 -6.62
CA PRO A 56 10.61 -8.84 -7.38
C PRO A 56 10.53 -10.29 -6.92
N LYS A 57 10.77 -11.21 -7.85
CA LYS A 57 10.74 -12.66 -7.56
C LYS A 57 11.78 -13.09 -6.52
N GLU A 58 12.91 -12.41 -6.45
CA GLU A 58 13.94 -12.65 -5.44
C GLU A 58 13.45 -12.47 -4.00
N PHE A 59 12.41 -11.63 -3.80
CA PHE A 59 11.74 -11.44 -2.51
C PHE A 59 10.41 -12.20 -2.41
N GLY A 60 10.17 -13.16 -3.31
CA GLY A 60 8.96 -14.00 -3.32
C GLY A 60 7.75 -13.36 -3.99
N GLY A 61 7.91 -12.22 -4.66
CA GLY A 61 6.84 -11.52 -5.35
C GLY A 61 6.50 -12.10 -6.72
N ASP A 62 5.45 -11.59 -7.32
CA ASP A 62 4.95 -12.04 -8.63
C ASP A 62 5.66 -11.36 -9.81
N GLN A 63 6.27 -10.20 -9.57
CA GLN A 63 6.96 -9.39 -10.59
C GLN A 63 6.08 -9.14 -11.83
N LYS A 64 4.81 -8.83 -11.59
CA LYS A 64 3.85 -8.48 -12.65
C LYS A 64 4.21 -7.13 -13.29
N SER A 65 3.74 -6.89 -14.50
CA SER A 65 3.92 -5.60 -15.15
C SER A 65 3.06 -4.51 -14.46
N PRO A 66 3.50 -3.24 -14.51
CA PRO A 66 2.68 -2.12 -14.03
C PRO A 66 1.30 -2.05 -14.68
N MET A 67 1.19 -2.46 -15.97
CA MET A 67 -0.08 -2.46 -16.67
C MET A 67 -1.05 -3.49 -16.08
N GLU A 68 -0.61 -4.72 -15.84
CA GLU A 68 -1.43 -5.75 -15.20
C GLU A 68 -1.92 -5.30 -13.82
N PHE A 69 -1.03 -4.69 -13.04
CA PHE A 69 -1.37 -4.13 -11.73
C PHE A 69 -2.43 -3.03 -11.84
N LEU A 70 -2.25 -2.06 -12.74
CA LEU A 70 -3.20 -0.95 -12.91
C LEU A 70 -4.58 -1.42 -13.36
N MET A 71 -4.66 -2.39 -14.25
CA MET A 71 -5.94 -2.97 -14.69
C MET A 71 -6.70 -3.65 -13.54
N MET A 72 -6.00 -4.32 -12.64
CA MET A 72 -6.59 -4.89 -11.44
C MET A 72 -7.09 -3.79 -10.49
N VAL A 73 -6.28 -2.75 -10.23
CA VAL A 73 -6.68 -1.61 -9.40
C VAL A 73 -7.91 -0.91 -9.99
N GLU A 74 -7.96 -0.73 -11.31
CA GLU A 74 -9.12 -0.15 -12.01
C GLU A 74 -10.39 -0.98 -11.77
N ALA A 75 -10.31 -2.30 -11.88
CA ALA A 75 -11.45 -3.18 -11.64
C ALA A 75 -11.96 -3.10 -10.19
N ILE A 76 -11.05 -3.07 -9.21
CA ILE A 76 -11.39 -2.89 -7.79
C ILE A 76 -11.98 -1.50 -7.55
N ALA A 77 -11.40 -0.45 -8.12
CA ALA A 77 -11.88 0.93 -7.99
C ALA A 77 -13.28 1.12 -8.60
N ALA A 78 -13.58 0.43 -9.71
CA ALA A 78 -14.93 0.40 -10.28
C ALA A 78 -15.95 -0.32 -9.36
N ALA A 79 -15.50 -1.23 -8.51
CA ALA A 79 -16.32 -1.82 -7.47
C ALA A 79 -16.54 -0.86 -6.28
N ASP A 80 -15.48 -0.23 -5.77
CA ASP A 80 -15.50 0.82 -4.74
C ASP A 80 -14.22 1.65 -4.78
N GLY A 81 -14.34 2.98 -4.81
CA GLY A 81 -13.20 3.88 -4.92
C GLY A 81 -12.24 3.81 -3.73
N SER A 82 -12.75 3.63 -2.51
CA SER A 82 -11.90 3.49 -1.31
C SER A 82 -11.14 2.17 -1.31
N ALA A 83 -11.78 1.09 -1.75
CA ALA A 83 -11.16 -0.21 -1.92
C ALA A 83 -10.06 -0.16 -2.99
N GLY A 84 -10.33 0.47 -4.14
CA GLY A 84 -9.34 0.69 -5.20
C GLY A 84 -8.16 1.53 -4.72
N TRP A 85 -8.41 2.57 -3.91
CA TRP A 85 -7.36 3.38 -3.30
C TRP A 85 -6.46 2.55 -2.39
N VAL A 86 -7.04 1.71 -1.51
CA VAL A 86 -6.24 0.84 -0.64
C VAL A 86 -5.51 -0.25 -1.43
N ALA A 87 -6.11 -0.82 -2.47
CA ALA A 87 -5.44 -1.77 -3.36
C ALA A 87 -4.24 -1.13 -4.10
N SER A 88 -4.33 0.16 -4.46
CA SER A 88 -3.24 0.87 -5.15
C SER A 88 -1.95 0.93 -4.35
N PHE A 89 -1.98 0.75 -3.03
CA PHE A 89 -0.78 0.64 -2.20
C PHE A 89 0.06 -0.62 -2.48
N GLY A 90 -0.43 -1.57 -3.28
CA GLY A 90 0.40 -2.63 -3.87
C GLY A 90 1.52 -2.12 -4.79
N MET A 91 1.58 -0.80 -5.06
CA MET A 91 2.72 -0.15 -5.71
C MET A 91 3.90 0.16 -4.77
N ASN A 92 3.82 -0.26 -3.49
CA ASN A 92 4.86 -0.04 -2.48
C ASN A 92 6.30 -0.41 -2.92
N PRO A 93 6.56 -1.44 -3.75
CA PRO A 93 7.93 -1.70 -4.19
C PRO A 93 8.61 -0.49 -4.85
N ALA A 94 7.83 0.38 -5.53
CA ALA A 94 8.36 1.59 -6.13
C ALA A 94 8.91 2.60 -5.10
N TYR A 95 8.32 2.64 -3.89
CA TYR A 95 8.79 3.50 -2.80
C TYR A 95 9.90 2.82 -1.99
N LEU A 96 9.73 1.53 -1.71
CA LEU A 96 10.65 0.78 -0.87
C LEU A 96 11.98 0.52 -1.57
N ALA A 97 12.01 0.49 -2.90
CA ALA A 97 13.25 0.37 -3.68
C ALA A 97 14.24 1.52 -3.48
N ALA A 98 13.80 2.65 -2.90
CA ALA A 98 14.68 3.77 -2.54
C ALA A 98 15.38 3.58 -1.18
N LEU A 99 15.03 2.54 -0.43
CA LEU A 99 15.66 2.21 0.85
C LEU A 99 17.00 1.48 0.63
N PRO A 100 17.93 1.52 1.61
CA PRO A 100 19.12 0.69 1.58
C PRO A 100 18.79 -0.79 1.42
N PRO A 101 19.58 -1.57 0.64
CA PRO A 101 19.29 -2.98 0.37
C PRO A 101 19.00 -3.81 1.61
N GLU A 102 19.80 -3.64 2.66
CA GLU A 102 19.63 -4.35 3.93
C GLU A 102 18.32 -4.01 4.65
N THR A 103 17.73 -2.86 4.35
CA THR A 103 16.40 -2.47 4.87
C THR A 103 15.30 -3.10 4.03
N VAL A 104 15.48 -3.13 2.71
CA VAL A 104 14.57 -3.80 1.76
C VAL A 104 14.44 -5.28 2.11
N GLU A 105 15.57 -5.98 2.33
CA GLU A 105 15.58 -7.37 2.78
C GLU A 105 14.80 -7.59 4.07
N LYS A 106 14.96 -6.70 5.05
CA LYS A 106 14.21 -6.77 6.32
C LYS A 106 12.71 -6.56 6.14
N VAL A 107 12.31 -5.67 5.23
CA VAL A 107 10.90 -5.39 4.96
C VAL A 107 10.20 -6.65 4.44
N TRP A 108 10.83 -7.41 3.54
CA TRP A 108 10.25 -8.61 2.94
C TRP A 108 10.71 -9.92 3.56
N ALA A 109 11.45 -9.88 4.67
CA ALA A 109 11.95 -11.08 5.35
C ALA A 109 10.86 -12.08 5.75
N ASN A 110 9.64 -11.61 6.01
CA ASN A 110 8.49 -12.44 6.39
C ASN A 110 7.49 -12.67 5.24
N GLY A 111 7.90 -12.39 4.01
CA GLY A 111 7.09 -12.60 2.82
C GLY A 111 6.78 -11.31 2.04
N PRO A 112 6.29 -11.45 0.80
CA PRO A 112 6.14 -10.34 -0.13
C PRO A 112 4.84 -9.52 0.06
N ASP A 113 3.86 -10.00 0.81
CA ASP A 113 2.55 -9.36 0.98
C ASP A 113 2.57 -8.24 2.04
N VAL A 114 3.59 -7.39 1.97
CA VAL A 114 3.75 -6.24 2.86
C VAL A 114 2.76 -5.13 2.48
N VAL A 115 1.90 -4.76 3.42
CA VAL A 115 1.01 -3.61 3.26
C VAL A 115 1.71 -2.38 3.82
N PHE A 116 2.09 -1.47 2.93
CA PHE A 116 2.71 -0.20 3.29
C PHE A 116 1.67 0.92 3.27
N ALA A 117 1.62 1.72 4.32
CA ALA A 117 0.85 2.95 4.36
C ALA A 117 1.77 4.14 4.66
N GLY A 118 1.38 5.33 4.27
CA GLY A 118 2.17 6.53 4.51
C GLY A 118 1.34 7.73 4.89
N GLY A 119 1.85 8.53 5.83
CA GLY A 119 1.38 9.85 6.18
C GLY A 119 2.53 10.83 6.13
N ILE A 120 2.70 11.54 4.99
CA ILE A 120 3.85 12.43 4.78
C ILE A 120 3.60 13.80 5.40
N PHE A 121 2.34 14.24 5.41
CA PHE A 121 1.97 15.58 5.86
C PHE A 121 0.98 15.56 7.03
N PRO A 122 1.08 16.58 7.92
CA PRO A 122 2.23 17.50 8.04
C PRO A 122 3.46 16.76 8.58
N PRO A 123 4.69 17.09 8.11
CA PRO A 123 5.90 16.54 8.70
C PRO A 123 5.96 16.92 10.18
N GLN A 124 6.39 16.00 11.02
CA GLN A 124 6.46 16.22 12.46
C GLN A 124 7.93 16.30 12.91
N PRO A 125 8.24 17.06 13.98
CA PRO A 125 9.59 17.11 14.53
C PRO A 125 10.08 15.71 14.91
N ALA A 126 11.35 15.43 14.62
CA ALA A 126 12.00 14.19 15.01
C ALA A 126 13.31 14.50 15.72
N LYS A 127 13.47 13.97 16.93
CA LYS A 127 14.70 14.06 17.69
C LYS A 127 15.61 12.89 17.34
N ARG A 128 16.86 13.18 16.94
CA ARG A 128 17.87 12.14 16.74
C ARG A 128 18.22 11.49 18.08
N VAL A 129 18.24 10.19 18.11
CA VAL A 129 18.66 9.37 19.26
C VAL A 129 19.63 8.30 18.78
N ASP A 130 20.28 7.60 19.70
CA ASP A 130 21.14 6.48 19.33
C ASP A 130 20.32 5.40 18.61
N GLY A 131 20.81 4.97 17.46
CA GLY A 131 20.14 3.96 16.60
C GLY A 131 18.96 4.46 15.77
N GLY A 132 18.60 5.78 15.79
CA GLY A 132 17.50 6.26 14.97
C GLY A 132 16.91 7.61 15.35
N PHE A 133 15.59 7.69 15.33
CA PHE A 133 14.86 8.92 15.65
C PHE A 133 13.69 8.64 16.60
N LEU A 134 13.53 9.51 17.58
CA LEU A 134 12.31 9.58 18.36
C LEU A 134 11.32 10.50 17.61
N VAL A 135 10.21 9.94 17.18
CA VAL A 135 9.17 10.66 16.44
C VAL A 135 7.88 10.63 17.25
N ASN A 136 7.30 11.79 17.48
CA ASN A 136 6.02 11.92 18.16
C ASN A 136 5.17 12.96 17.45
N GLY A 137 3.93 12.58 17.06
CA GLY A 137 3.08 13.50 16.33
C GLY A 137 1.80 12.86 15.82
N ARG A 138 1.06 13.67 15.04
CA ARG A 138 -0.18 13.24 14.39
C ARG A 138 -0.08 13.54 12.90
N TRP A 139 -0.14 12.50 12.11
CA TRP A 139 -0.17 12.59 10.66
C TRP A 139 -1.59 12.41 10.14
N GLN A 140 -1.89 13.09 9.05
CA GLN A 140 -3.17 12.98 8.36
C GLN A 140 -3.02 12.17 7.08
N PHE A 141 -4.14 11.71 6.53
CA PHE A 141 -4.19 10.99 5.26
C PHE A 141 -3.36 9.70 5.19
N GLY A 142 -3.17 9.04 6.34
CA GLY A 142 -2.55 7.71 6.41
C GLY A 142 -3.49 6.61 5.92
N SER A 143 -3.97 6.73 4.66
CA SER A 143 -4.88 5.75 4.09
C SER A 143 -4.27 4.35 4.11
N GLY A 144 -5.08 3.33 4.40
CA GLY A 144 -4.60 1.94 4.49
C GLY A 144 -3.89 1.59 5.82
N CYS A 145 -3.69 2.53 6.75
CA CYS A 145 -2.93 2.29 8.00
C CYS A 145 -3.52 1.17 8.87
N HIS A 146 -4.83 0.92 8.80
CA HIS A 146 -5.47 -0.14 9.58
C HIS A 146 -5.07 -1.57 9.16
N GLY A 147 -4.60 -1.75 7.93
CA GLY A 147 -4.10 -3.03 7.42
C GLY A 147 -2.58 -3.05 7.19
N ALA A 148 -1.90 -1.93 7.51
CA ALA A 148 -0.49 -1.79 7.21
C ALA A 148 0.39 -2.59 8.17
N SER A 149 1.40 -3.27 7.60
CA SER A 149 2.51 -3.88 8.33
C SER A 149 3.72 -2.94 8.46
N VAL A 150 3.81 -1.94 7.57
CA VAL A 150 4.84 -0.91 7.58
C VAL A 150 4.18 0.45 7.37
N ILE A 151 4.57 1.44 8.16
CA ILE A 151 4.05 2.81 8.04
C ILE A 151 5.22 3.79 7.85
N GLY A 152 5.18 4.54 6.73
CA GLY A 152 6.07 5.66 6.48
C GLY A 152 5.46 6.96 6.99
N VAL A 153 6.26 7.77 7.70
CA VAL A 153 5.83 9.07 8.20
C VAL A 153 6.78 10.18 7.79
N GLY A 154 6.23 11.35 7.46
CA GLY A 154 7.01 12.53 7.18
C GLY A 154 7.57 13.13 8.49
N ARG A 155 8.87 13.44 8.50
CA ARG A 155 9.54 14.12 9.60
C ARG A 155 10.31 15.34 9.12
N SER A 156 10.50 16.34 10.01
CA SER A 156 11.47 17.42 9.84
C SER A 156 12.62 17.21 10.82
N GLU A 157 13.84 17.55 10.40
CA GLU A 157 14.99 17.60 11.30
C GLU A 157 15.03 18.98 11.97
N GLU A 158 15.25 19.03 13.28
CA GLU A 158 15.26 20.29 14.05
C GLU A 158 16.30 21.31 13.58
N HIS A 159 17.33 20.87 12.84
CA HIS A 159 18.41 21.74 12.37
C HIS A 159 18.16 22.49 11.04
N THR A 160 17.05 22.22 10.35
CA THR A 160 16.73 22.90 9.08
C THR A 160 16.13 24.31 9.27
N SER A 161 15.69 24.65 10.48
CA SER A 161 15.12 25.97 10.77
C SER A 161 16.17 27.06 11.04
N GLU A 162 17.40 26.70 11.37
CA GLU A 162 18.48 27.70 11.62
C GLU A 162 19.17 28.20 10.36
N LEU A 163 19.05 27.49 9.21
CA LEU A 163 19.67 27.90 7.96
C LEU A 163 18.80 28.81 7.09
N GLN A 164 17.57 29.10 7.49
CA GLN A 164 16.66 29.99 6.75
C GLN A 164 16.55 31.41 7.32
N SER A 165 17.32 31.76 8.35
CA SER A 165 17.27 33.09 9.00
C SER A 165 18.49 33.97 8.75
N HIS A 166 19.18 33.79 7.62
CA HIS A 166 20.24 34.73 7.19
C HIS A 166 20.02 35.21 5.76
#